data_e113de5438d48803a5795812159b02f6
#
_entry.id   e113de5438d48803a5795812159b02f6
#
_cell.length_a   1.000
_cell.length_b   1.000
_cell.length_c   1.000
_cell.angle_alpha   90.00
_cell.angle_beta   90.00
_cell.angle_gamma   90.00
#
_symmetry.space_group_name_H-M   'P 1'
#
loop_
_entity.id
_entity.type
_entity.pdbx_description
1 polymer ?
#
loop_
_entity_poly.entity_id
_entity_poly.type
_entity_poly.pdbx_seq_one_letter_code
_entity_poly.pdbx_strand_id
1 'polypeptide(L)' 'MSHALPNDLPPTLIERLRAEGVATLEAWVALGRRRRQILGVTRAAVELLDSLAKAALRSKP' A
#
# COMPACT_ATOMS: atom_id res chain seq x y z
N MET A 1 -12.00 -7.85 -7.93
CA MET A 1 -12.18 -6.45 -7.53
C MET A 1 -10.92 -5.92 -6.87
N SER A 2 -10.56 -4.69 -7.16
CA SER A 2 -9.39 -4.11 -6.54
C SER A 2 -9.75 -3.33 -5.28
N HIS A 3 -8.83 -3.29 -4.35
CA HIS A 3 -9.00 -2.57 -3.09
C HIS A 3 -8.19 -1.28 -3.18
N ALA A 4 -8.88 -0.17 -3.46
CA ALA A 4 -8.23 1.13 -3.54
C ALA A 4 -7.55 1.49 -2.22
N LEU A 5 -6.51 2.31 -2.31
CA LEU A 5 -5.83 2.79 -1.11
C LEU A 5 -6.79 3.64 -0.27
N PRO A 6 -6.75 3.50 1.07
CA PRO A 6 -7.63 4.29 1.93
C PRO A 6 -7.29 5.77 1.89
N ASN A 7 -8.31 6.60 2.04
CA ASN A 7 -8.14 8.06 2.05
C ASN A 7 -7.52 8.57 3.35
N ASP A 8 -7.38 7.71 4.33
CA ASP A 8 -6.81 8.08 5.63
C ASP A 8 -5.31 8.28 5.58
N LEU A 9 -4.68 7.85 4.49
CA LEU A 9 -3.24 7.99 4.34
C LEU A 9 -2.85 9.44 4.04
N PRO A 10 -1.67 9.88 4.48
CA PRO A 10 -1.19 11.22 4.15
C PRO A 10 -1.11 11.41 2.63
N PRO A 11 -1.49 12.61 2.12
CA PRO A 11 -1.44 12.86 0.67
C PRO A 11 -0.05 12.62 0.06
N THR A 12 1.00 12.98 0.78
CA THR A 12 2.37 12.79 0.29
C THR A 12 2.67 11.30 0.08
N LEU A 13 2.17 10.46 0.98
CA LEU A 13 2.36 9.02 0.87
C LEU A 13 1.60 8.47 -0.34
N ILE A 14 0.36 8.91 -0.52
CA ILE A 14 -0.47 8.47 -1.65
C ILE A 14 0.19 8.86 -2.97
N GLU A 15 0.69 10.09 -3.07
CA GLU A 15 1.36 10.55 -4.28
C GLU A 15 2.61 9.73 -4.56
N ARG A 16 3.37 9.41 -3.54
CA ARG A 16 4.57 8.60 -3.70
C ARG A 16 4.23 7.20 -4.20
N LEU A 17 3.20 6.60 -3.62
CA LEU A 17 2.76 5.28 -4.04
C LEU A 17 2.29 5.29 -5.49
N ARG A 18 1.55 6.32 -5.90
CA ARG A 18 1.12 6.45 -7.29
C ARG A 18 2.29 6.56 -8.23
N ALA A 19 3.31 7.32 -7.85
CA ALA A 19 4.52 7.47 -8.63
C ALA A 19 5.22 6.13 -8.85
N GLU A 20 5.08 5.22 -7.90
CA GLU A 20 5.65 3.87 -8.00
C GLU A 20 4.70 2.88 -8.67
N GLY A 21 3.57 3.34 -9.17
CA GLY A 21 2.60 2.49 -9.83
C GLY A 21 1.64 1.78 -8.89
N VAL A 22 1.58 2.21 -7.63
CA VAL A 22 0.73 1.58 -6.62
C VAL A 22 -0.52 2.42 -6.40
N ALA A 23 -1.65 1.95 -6.90
CA ALA A 23 -2.94 2.62 -6.71
C ALA A 23 -3.92 1.77 -5.90
N THR A 24 -3.58 0.52 -5.62
CA THR A 24 -4.45 -0.40 -4.89
C THR A 24 -3.63 -1.22 -3.89
N LEU A 25 -4.31 -1.86 -2.96
CA LEU A 25 -3.64 -2.74 -2.00
C LEU A 25 -3.07 -3.97 -2.69
N GLU A 26 -3.74 -4.46 -3.74
CA GLU A 26 -3.21 -5.56 -4.54
C GLU A 26 -1.88 -5.20 -5.19
N ALA A 27 -1.80 -3.99 -5.75
CA ALA A 27 -0.55 -3.50 -6.35
C ALA A 27 0.54 -3.36 -5.29
N TRP A 28 0.18 -2.94 -4.08
CA TRP A 28 1.12 -2.84 -2.97
C TRP A 28 1.71 -4.21 -2.64
N VAL A 29 0.86 -5.21 -2.49
CA VAL A 29 1.30 -6.58 -2.17
C VAL A 29 2.15 -7.15 -3.31
N ALA A 30 1.81 -6.82 -4.55
CA ALA A 30 2.54 -7.32 -5.72
C ALA A 30 3.99 -6.83 -5.77
N LEU A 31 4.30 -5.75 -5.08
CA LEU A 31 5.68 -5.27 -4.99
C LEU A 31 6.60 -6.24 -4.26
N GLY A 32 6.04 -7.04 -3.37
CA GLY A 32 6.83 -7.96 -2.56
C GLY A 32 7.83 -7.20 -1.69
N ARG A 33 9.09 -7.61 -1.74
CA ARG A 33 10.13 -6.99 -0.93
C ARG A 33 10.46 -5.55 -1.35
N ARG A 34 10.13 -5.19 -2.57
CA ARG A 34 10.41 -3.87 -3.11
C ARG A 34 9.68 -2.76 -2.36
N ARG A 35 8.55 -3.09 -1.75
CA ARG A 35 7.76 -2.11 -1.01
C ARG A 35 8.53 -1.47 0.16
N ARG A 36 9.53 -2.16 0.67
CA ARG A 36 10.37 -1.65 1.75
C ARG A 36 11.49 -0.75 1.26
N GLN A 37 11.69 -0.72 -0.04
CA GLN A 37 12.78 0.03 -0.66
C GLN A 37 12.32 1.32 -1.31
N ILE A 38 11.05 1.65 -1.20
CA ILE A 38 10.51 2.86 -1.79
C ILE A 38 10.94 4.07 -0.97
N LEU A 39 11.64 4.99 -1.62
CA LEU A 39 12.06 6.23 -0.97
C LEU A 39 10.83 7.05 -0.61
N GLY A 40 10.84 7.64 0.57
CA GLY A 40 9.74 8.48 1.04
C GLY A 40 8.64 7.71 1.77
N VAL A 41 8.74 6.39 1.81
CA VAL A 41 7.79 5.56 2.57
C VAL A 41 8.47 5.10 3.85
N THR A 42 7.91 5.50 4.99
CA THR A 42 8.47 5.15 6.29
C THR A 42 8.14 3.71 6.65
N ARG A 43 8.88 3.18 7.61
CA ARG A 43 8.62 1.85 8.12
C ARG A 43 7.20 1.73 8.68
N ALA A 44 6.76 2.76 9.40
CA ALA A 44 5.41 2.78 9.94
C ALA A 44 4.36 2.72 8.84
N ALA A 45 4.60 3.43 7.73
CA ALA A 45 3.71 3.41 6.59
C ALA A 45 3.67 2.03 5.95
N VAL A 46 4.83 1.36 5.83
CA VAL A 46 4.90 0.00 5.30
C VAL A 46 4.08 -0.95 6.16
N GLU A 47 4.22 -0.88 7.46
CA GLU A 47 3.49 -1.73 8.38
C GLU A 47 1.99 -1.48 8.31
N LEU A 48 1.59 -0.21 8.22
CA LEU A 48 0.20 0.15 8.10
C LEU A 48 -0.40 -0.42 6.80
N LEU A 49 0.27 -0.22 5.68
CA LEU A 49 -0.19 -0.72 4.40
C LEU A 49 -0.25 -2.24 4.37
N ASP A 50 0.74 -2.90 4.96
CA ASP A 50 0.74 -4.36 5.06
C ASP A 50 -0.46 -4.85 5.86
N SER A 51 -0.77 -4.20 6.98
CA SER A 51 -1.92 -4.55 7.80
C SER A 51 -3.24 -4.35 7.05
N LEU A 52 -3.36 -3.23 6.35
CA LEU A 52 -4.57 -2.93 5.57
C LEU A 52 -4.74 -3.93 4.44
N ALA A 53 -3.67 -4.24 3.74
CA ALA A 53 -3.72 -5.21 2.64
C ALA A 53 -4.08 -6.60 3.16
N LYS A 54 -3.48 -6.99 4.26
CA LYS A 54 -3.76 -8.29 4.86
C LYS A 54 -5.23 -8.40 5.27
N ALA A 55 -5.76 -7.36 5.88
CA ALA A 55 -7.17 -7.36 6.28
C ALA A 55 -8.10 -7.39 5.09
N ALA A 56 -7.83 -6.58 4.07
CA ALA A 56 -8.66 -6.49 2.88
C ALA A 56 -8.66 -7.78 2.07
N LEU A 57 -7.49 -8.38 1.88
CA LEU A 57 -7.37 -9.60 1.07
C LEU A 57 -7.80 -10.83 1.84
N ARG A 58 -7.75 -10.75 3.17
CA ARG A 58 -8.16 -11.86 4.03
C ARG A 58 -9.67 -12.05 4.05
N SER A 59 -10.43 -10.98 3.86
CA SER A 59 -11.90 -11.08 3.84
C SER A 59 -12.44 -11.61 2.53
N LYS A 60 -11.60 -12.07 1.68
CA LYS A 60 -12.02 -12.67 0.44
C LYS A 60 -12.80 -13.96 0.70
N PRO A 61 -13.99 -14.10 0.16
CA PRO A 61 -14.79 -15.33 0.34
C PRO A 61 -14.15 -16.52 -0.33
#